data_ed097fcc4ceee68f7538886467b44de0
#
_entry.id   ed097fcc4ceee68f7538886467b44de0
#
_cell.length_a   1.000
_cell.length_b   1.000
_cell.length_c   1.000
_cell.angle_alpha   90.00
_cell.angle_beta   90.00
_cell.angle_gamma   90.00
#
_symmetry.space_group_name_H-M   'P 1'
#
loop_
_entity.id
_entity.type
_entity.pdbx_description
1 polymer ?
#
loop_
_entity_poly.entity_id
_entity_poly.type
_entity_poly.pdbx_seq_one_letter_code
_entity_poly.pdbx_strand_id
1 'polypeptide(L)'
;NFTSVARKENQFFRSICKLPCYCPLFPLYADLAFKQINHIANLKPLLYWVKLWTTEELAPYRDALIDLLSYDQSAKTPWLKHIKMWCNTLHLDDLWSNPRSMSTLTKRTVIAVYWEHIAQVALSNPGNGSLTANFLVHKPEAKFEEYMDSIEPRLAKTLFMKFRFGILALKSYTSKWLS
;
A
#
# COMPACT_ATOMS: atom_id res chain seq x y z
N ASN A 1 -5.26 15.26 -8.86
CA ASN A 1 -5.04 13.93 -9.44
C ASN A 1 -3.93 13.21 -8.66
N PHE A 2 -4.30 12.26 -7.79
CA PHE A 2 -3.35 11.52 -6.94
C PHE A 2 -2.29 10.75 -7.74
N THR A 3 -2.59 10.35 -8.97
CA THR A 3 -1.64 9.64 -9.84
C THR A 3 -0.40 10.48 -10.17
N SER A 4 -0.58 11.79 -10.38
CA SER A 4 0.55 12.69 -10.65
C SER A 4 1.41 12.92 -9.40
N VAL A 5 0.79 13.00 -8.23
CA VAL A 5 1.49 13.13 -6.94
C VAL A 5 2.27 11.86 -6.63
N ALA A 6 1.66 10.69 -6.78
CA ALA A 6 2.33 9.40 -6.59
C ALA A 6 3.52 9.22 -7.56
N ARG A 7 3.40 9.70 -8.81
CA ARG A 7 4.53 9.68 -9.76
C ARG A 7 5.70 10.54 -9.29
N LYS A 8 5.45 11.73 -8.78
CA LYS A 8 6.50 12.61 -8.23
C LYS A 8 7.12 12.03 -6.96
N GLU A 9 6.31 11.47 -6.07
CA GLU A 9 6.76 10.74 -4.89
C GLU A 9 7.71 9.60 -5.27
N ASN A 10 7.34 8.80 -6.27
CA ASN A 10 8.14 7.71 -6.79
C ASN A 10 9.49 8.19 -7.37
N GLN A 11 9.48 9.29 -8.12
CA GLN A 11 10.69 9.91 -8.65
C GLN A 11 11.59 10.43 -7.53
N PHE A 12 11.01 11.07 -6.52
CA PHE A 12 11.73 11.59 -5.36
C PHE A 12 12.46 10.47 -4.60
N PHE A 13 11.76 9.37 -4.26
CA PHE A 13 12.39 8.25 -3.57
C PHE A 13 13.49 7.57 -4.38
N ARG A 14 13.26 7.37 -5.70
CA ARG A 14 14.32 6.84 -6.57
C ARG A 14 15.54 7.75 -6.62
N SER A 15 15.33 9.06 -6.68
CA SER A 15 16.42 10.04 -6.69
C SER A 15 17.23 10.03 -5.39
N ILE A 16 16.55 10.06 -4.23
CA ILE A 16 17.21 10.00 -2.92
C ILE A 16 18.02 8.72 -2.75
N CYS A 17 17.43 7.58 -3.14
CA CYS A 17 18.06 6.26 -3.01
C CYS A 17 19.00 5.95 -4.19
N LYS A 18 19.16 6.86 -5.16
CA LYS A 18 19.96 6.66 -6.38
C LYS A 18 19.61 5.37 -7.12
N LEU A 19 18.33 5.04 -7.18
CA LEU A 19 17.81 3.86 -7.83
C LEU A 19 17.44 4.16 -9.29
N PRO A 20 17.66 3.22 -10.23
CA PRO A 20 17.27 3.39 -11.61
C PRO A 20 15.74 3.45 -11.77
N CYS A 21 15.28 4.04 -12.88
CA CYS A 21 13.84 4.24 -13.15
C CYS A 21 13.02 2.93 -13.24
N TYR A 22 13.66 1.82 -13.62
CA TYR A 22 13.05 0.50 -13.71
C TYR A 22 13.02 -0.25 -12.39
N CYS A 23 13.61 0.30 -11.31
CA CYS A 23 13.58 -0.36 -9.99
C CYS A 23 12.14 -0.50 -9.51
N PRO A 24 11.72 -1.71 -9.10
CA PRO A 24 10.40 -1.89 -8.49
C PRO A 24 10.33 -1.09 -7.18
N LEU A 25 9.21 -0.40 -7.00
CA LEU A 25 9.05 0.50 -5.86
C LEU A 25 8.51 -0.19 -4.61
N PHE A 26 7.79 -1.29 -4.78
CA PHE A 26 7.22 -1.99 -3.64
C PHE A 26 8.28 -2.41 -2.60
N PRO A 27 9.43 -3.01 -2.98
CA PRO A 27 10.49 -3.32 -2.03
C PRO A 27 11.02 -2.09 -1.29
N LEU A 28 11.18 -0.98 -2.00
CA LEU A 28 11.66 0.27 -1.41
C LEU A 28 10.69 0.79 -0.34
N TYR A 29 9.40 0.82 -0.64
CA TYR A 29 8.38 1.25 0.31
C TYR A 29 8.26 0.30 1.50
N ALA A 30 8.42 -1.01 1.26
CA ALA A 30 8.41 -2.00 2.33
C ALA A 30 9.60 -1.84 3.29
N ASP A 31 10.82 -1.60 2.76
CA ASP A 31 12.02 -1.39 3.57
C ASP A 31 11.98 -0.08 4.36
N LEU A 32 11.38 0.96 3.79
CA LEU A 32 11.18 2.25 4.47
C LEU A 32 9.98 2.25 5.42
N ALA A 33 9.20 1.17 5.47
CA ALA A 33 7.87 1.13 6.10
C ALA A 33 6.98 2.32 5.67
N PHE A 34 7.19 2.83 4.46
CA PHE A 34 6.54 4.02 3.95
C PHE A 34 5.29 3.65 3.14
N LYS A 35 4.22 4.39 3.37
CA LYS A 35 2.93 4.17 2.70
C LYS A 35 2.77 5.18 1.58
N GLN A 36 2.67 4.71 0.34
CA GLN A 36 2.42 5.58 -0.81
C GLN A 36 1.16 6.43 -0.62
N ILE A 37 1.20 7.67 -1.07
CA ILE A 37 0.11 8.62 -0.89
C ILE A 37 -1.21 8.18 -1.52
N ASN A 38 -1.17 7.47 -2.63
CA ASN A 38 -2.36 6.91 -3.27
C ASN A 38 -3.04 5.85 -2.38
N HIS A 39 -2.26 5.00 -1.71
CA HIS A 39 -2.80 4.00 -0.77
C HIS A 39 -3.39 4.67 0.47
N ILE A 40 -2.73 5.71 1.00
CA ILE A 40 -3.27 6.49 2.10
C ILE A 40 -4.60 7.16 1.69
N ALA A 41 -4.64 7.74 0.49
CA ALA A 41 -5.84 8.39 -0.04
C ALA A 41 -7.01 7.42 -0.25
N ASN A 42 -6.73 6.17 -0.62
CA ASN A 42 -7.74 5.13 -0.78
C ASN A 42 -8.23 4.57 0.57
N LEU A 43 -7.32 4.41 1.53
CA LEU A 43 -7.63 3.83 2.83
C LEU A 43 -8.39 4.80 3.75
N LYS A 44 -8.07 6.09 3.73
CA LYS A 44 -8.70 7.09 4.61
C LYS A 44 -10.23 7.12 4.54
N PRO A 45 -10.89 7.11 3.37
CA PRO A 45 -12.34 7.04 3.27
C PRO A 45 -12.94 5.80 3.92
N LEU A 46 -12.32 4.63 3.76
CA LEU A 46 -12.75 3.39 4.43
C LEU A 46 -12.65 3.50 5.96
N LEU A 47 -11.54 4.05 6.47
CA LEU A 47 -11.38 4.25 7.91
C LEU A 47 -12.37 5.26 8.47
N TYR A 48 -12.73 6.27 7.68
CA TYR A 48 -13.78 7.22 8.05
C TYR A 48 -15.15 6.55 8.07
N TRP A 49 -15.46 5.69 7.07
CA TRP A 49 -16.67 4.87 7.05
C TRP A 49 -16.79 4.03 8.32
N VAL A 50 -15.74 3.27 8.66
CA VAL A 50 -15.72 2.48 9.92
C VAL A 50 -15.94 3.39 11.13
N LYS A 51 -15.31 4.56 11.18
CA LYS A 51 -15.45 5.51 12.28
C LYS A 51 -16.91 6.00 12.42
N LEU A 52 -17.61 6.29 11.33
CA LEU A 52 -19.01 6.71 11.35
C LEU A 52 -19.91 5.69 12.03
N TRP A 53 -19.65 4.40 11.83
CA TRP A 53 -20.48 3.34 12.38
C TRP A 53 -20.07 2.89 13.78
N THR A 54 -18.83 3.11 14.19
CA THR A 54 -18.30 2.64 15.48
C THR A 54 -18.19 3.72 16.56
N THR A 55 -18.39 5.00 16.22
CA THR A 55 -18.22 6.13 17.15
C THR A 55 -19.57 6.79 17.42
N GLU A 56 -20.01 6.79 18.68
CA GLU A 56 -21.32 7.34 19.06
C GLU A 56 -21.43 8.85 18.82
N GLU A 57 -20.34 9.59 19.04
CA GLU A 57 -20.28 11.04 18.80
C GLU A 57 -20.61 11.43 17.35
N LEU A 58 -20.51 10.49 16.42
CA LEU A 58 -20.83 10.69 15.01
C LEU A 58 -22.25 10.26 14.63
N ALA A 59 -23.11 9.96 15.60
CA ALA A 59 -24.50 9.55 15.35
C ALA A 59 -25.29 10.51 14.42
N PRO A 60 -25.24 11.86 14.58
CA PRO A 60 -25.95 12.76 13.68
C PRO A 60 -25.49 12.66 12.21
N TYR A 61 -24.18 12.46 11.99
CA TYR A 61 -23.64 12.28 10.64
C TYR A 61 -24.01 10.91 10.05
N ARG A 62 -24.11 9.89 10.90
CA ARG A 62 -24.58 8.56 10.51
C ARG A 62 -26.04 8.59 10.08
N ASP A 63 -26.89 9.32 10.76
CA ASP A 63 -28.30 9.45 10.42
C ASP A 63 -28.47 10.17 9.07
N ALA A 64 -27.76 11.26 8.85
CA ALA A 64 -27.72 11.94 7.54
C ALA A 64 -27.18 11.02 6.43
N LEU A 65 -26.24 10.13 6.75
CA LEU A 65 -25.73 9.14 5.80
C LEU A 65 -26.78 8.07 5.47
N ILE A 66 -27.55 7.62 6.44
CA ILE A 66 -28.67 6.66 6.22
C ILE A 66 -29.69 7.29 5.26
N ASP A 67 -30.05 8.54 5.47
CA ASP A 67 -30.93 9.26 4.58
C ASP A 67 -30.33 9.35 3.16
N LEU A 68 -29.06 9.72 3.04
CA LEU A 68 -28.37 9.75 1.75
C LEU A 68 -28.38 8.37 1.06
N LEU A 69 -28.15 7.29 1.78
CA LEU A 69 -28.16 5.92 1.23
C LEU A 69 -29.57 5.50 0.78
N SER A 70 -30.62 5.99 1.44
CA SER A 70 -32.01 5.73 1.03
C SER A 70 -32.32 6.36 -0.33
N TYR A 71 -31.76 7.54 -0.64
CA TYR A 71 -31.88 8.21 -1.93
C TYR A 71 -30.92 7.69 -2.99
N ASP A 72 -29.72 7.33 -2.61
CA ASP A 72 -28.64 6.88 -3.51
C ASP A 72 -28.29 5.41 -3.32
N GLN A 73 -29.29 4.53 -3.46
CA GLN A 73 -29.11 3.07 -3.36
C GLN A 73 -28.04 2.51 -4.34
N SER A 74 -27.83 3.20 -5.45
CA SER A 74 -26.84 2.81 -6.46
C SER A 74 -25.44 3.32 -6.18
N ALA A 75 -25.23 4.05 -5.07
CA ALA A 75 -23.96 4.66 -4.70
C ALA A 75 -23.35 5.51 -5.85
N LYS A 76 -24.16 6.39 -6.47
CA LYS A 76 -23.72 7.27 -7.57
C LYS A 76 -22.77 8.36 -7.07
N THR A 77 -22.93 8.78 -5.80
CA THR A 77 -22.03 9.74 -5.17
C THR A 77 -20.60 9.21 -5.22
N PRO A 78 -19.62 9.97 -5.72
CA PRO A 78 -18.25 9.48 -5.91
C PRO A 78 -17.63 8.88 -4.66
N TRP A 79 -17.90 9.44 -3.49
CA TRP A 79 -17.42 8.94 -2.21
C TRP A 79 -18.02 7.57 -1.85
N LEU A 80 -19.34 7.42 -1.95
CA LEU A 80 -20.04 6.14 -1.69
C LEU A 80 -19.61 5.06 -2.68
N LYS A 81 -19.48 5.42 -3.96
CA LYS A 81 -18.97 4.53 -5.00
C LYS A 81 -17.56 4.02 -4.66
N HIS A 82 -16.70 4.90 -4.17
CA HIS A 82 -15.35 4.55 -3.75
C HIS A 82 -15.35 3.57 -2.57
N ILE A 83 -16.16 3.84 -1.53
CA ILE A 83 -16.30 2.94 -0.37
C ILE A 83 -16.80 1.56 -0.83
N LYS A 84 -17.90 1.52 -1.59
CA LYS A 84 -18.49 0.28 -2.10
C LYS A 84 -17.49 -0.54 -2.91
N MET A 85 -16.77 0.13 -3.82
CA MET A 85 -15.73 -0.51 -4.62
C MET A 85 -14.66 -1.17 -3.74
N TRP A 86 -14.17 -0.46 -2.71
CA TRP A 86 -13.15 -1.02 -1.83
C TRP A 86 -13.69 -2.11 -0.90
N CYS A 87 -14.92 -2.00 -0.41
CA CYS A 87 -15.55 -3.08 0.36
C CYS A 87 -15.60 -4.37 -0.47
N ASN A 88 -16.05 -4.28 -1.73
CA ASN A 88 -16.09 -5.44 -2.63
C ASN A 88 -14.68 -5.98 -2.93
N THR A 89 -13.73 -5.09 -3.21
CA THR A 89 -12.33 -5.48 -3.53
C THR A 89 -11.64 -6.20 -2.37
N LEU A 90 -11.97 -5.82 -1.15
CA LEU A 90 -11.38 -6.37 0.07
C LEU A 90 -12.21 -7.54 0.66
N HIS A 91 -13.27 -7.96 -0.02
CA HIS A 91 -14.22 -8.95 0.49
C HIS A 91 -14.83 -8.58 1.86
N LEU A 92 -15.10 -7.30 2.04
CA LEU A 92 -15.73 -6.71 3.22
C LEU A 92 -17.17 -6.26 2.90
N ASP A 93 -17.92 -7.07 2.14
CA ASP A 93 -19.25 -6.71 1.63
C ASP A 93 -20.23 -6.43 2.78
N ASP A 94 -20.08 -7.11 3.89
CA ASP A 94 -20.87 -6.87 5.10
C ASP A 94 -20.66 -5.47 5.68
N LEU A 95 -19.45 -4.90 5.52
CA LEU A 95 -19.15 -3.53 5.93
C LEU A 95 -19.97 -2.50 5.14
N TRP A 96 -20.38 -2.85 3.93
CA TRP A 96 -21.27 -2.01 3.11
C TRP A 96 -22.74 -2.32 3.40
N SER A 97 -23.16 -3.60 3.37
CA SER A 97 -24.55 -4.02 3.41
C SER A 97 -25.18 -3.94 4.81
N ASN A 98 -24.41 -4.22 5.86
CA ASN A 98 -24.87 -4.17 7.25
C ASN A 98 -23.81 -3.58 8.19
N PRO A 99 -23.43 -2.32 8.02
CA PRO A 99 -22.34 -1.72 8.79
C PRO A 99 -22.64 -1.63 10.30
N ARG A 100 -23.93 -1.68 10.72
CA ARG A 100 -24.30 -1.66 12.15
C ARG A 100 -23.98 -2.97 12.87
N SER A 101 -23.99 -4.09 12.18
CA SER A 101 -23.70 -5.40 12.78
C SER A 101 -22.21 -5.64 13.05
N MET A 102 -21.35 -4.79 12.55
CA MET A 102 -19.90 -4.98 12.58
C MET A 102 -19.23 -4.34 13.80
N SER A 103 -19.81 -4.52 14.98
CA SER A 103 -19.23 -4.03 16.25
C SER A 103 -17.82 -4.60 16.53
N THR A 104 -17.47 -5.71 15.91
CA THR A 104 -16.16 -6.38 16.04
C THR A 104 -15.15 -5.93 14.99
N LEU A 105 -15.58 -5.28 13.89
CA LEU A 105 -14.66 -4.82 12.86
C LEU A 105 -13.95 -3.55 13.31
N THR A 106 -12.71 -3.71 13.71
CA THR A 106 -11.88 -2.59 14.13
C THR A 106 -11.20 -1.95 12.93
N LYS A 107 -10.81 -0.66 13.07
CA LYS A 107 -9.94 0.00 12.10
C LYS A 107 -8.67 -0.81 11.81
N ARG A 108 -8.15 -1.52 12.82
CA ARG A 108 -6.95 -2.39 12.68
C ARG A 108 -7.18 -3.50 11.69
N THR A 109 -8.34 -4.16 11.75
CA THR A 109 -8.71 -5.24 10.81
C THR A 109 -8.78 -4.72 9.37
N VAL A 110 -9.46 -3.58 9.16
CA VAL A 110 -9.54 -2.97 7.80
C VAL A 110 -8.16 -2.58 7.29
N ILE A 111 -7.30 -2.02 8.13
CA ILE A 111 -5.92 -1.70 7.77
C ILE A 111 -5.15 -2.97 7.38
N ALA A 112 -5.24 -4.03 8.16
CA ALA A 112 -4.53 -5.29 7.89
C ALA A 112 -4.97 -5.89 6.56
N VAL A 113 -6.27 -6.05 6.34
CA VAL A 113 -6.84 -6.60 5.09
C VAL A 113 -6.46 -5.74 3.88
N TYR A 114 -6.48 -4.41 4.03
CA TYR A 114 -6.07 -3.51 2.95
C TYR A 114 -4.61 -3.71 2.55
N TRP A 115 -3.70 -3.77 3.52
CA TRP A 115 -2.28 -3.94 3.22
C TRP A 115 -1.94 -5.34 2.71
N GLU A 116 -2.62 -6.36 3.19
CA GLU A 116 -2.52 -7.71 2.63
C GLU A 116 -2.93 -7.75 1.16
N HIS A 117 -4.07 -7.13 0.81
CA HIS A 117 -4.51 -7.01 -0.57
C HIS A 117 -3.47 -6.28 -1.45
N ILE A 118 -2.91 -5.16 -0.97
CA ILE A 118 -1.87 -4.43 -1.72
C ILE A 118 -0.62 -5.29 -1.93
N ALA A 119 -0.21 -6.08 -0.93
CA ALA A 119 0.90 -7.01 -1.06
C ALA A 119 0.61 -8.10 -2.10
N GLN A 120 -0.59 -8.70 -2.09
CA GLN A 120 -1.01 -9.70 -3.06
C GLN A 120 -1.06 -9.14 -4.49
N VAL A 121 -1.59 -7.93 -4.68
CA VAL A 121 -1.59 -7.25 -5.99
C VAL A 121 -0.16 -6.99 -6.47
N ALA A 122 0.74 -6.59 -5.58
CA ALA A 122 2.15 -6.38 -5.93
C ALA A 122 2.84 -7.70 -6.34
N LEU A 123 2.51 -8.81 -5.70
CA LEU A 123 2.99 -10.15 -6.04
C LEU A 123 2.46 -10.64 -7.39
N SER A 124 1.18 -10.41 -7.64
CA SER A 124 0.49 -10.91 -8.85
C SER A 124 0.84 -10.12 -10.10
N ASN A 125 1.55 -8.98 -9.98
CA ASN A 125 1.89 -8.14 -11.12
C ASN A 125 3.10 -8.72 -11.89
N PRO A 126 2.90 -9.26 -13.10
CA PRO A 126 3.96 -9.92 -13.88
C PRO A 126 5.11 -8.99 -14.27
N GLY A 127 4.88 -7.67 -14.30
CA GLY A 127 5.93 -6.67 -14.58
C GLY A 127 6.96 -6.52 -13.46
N ASN A 128 6.62 -6.91 -12.24
CA ASN A 128 7.50 -6.92 -11.07
C ASN A 128 8.00 -8.35 -10.73
N GLY A 129 7.61 -9.36 -11.49
CA GLY A 129 7.53 -10.78 -11.19
C GLY A 129 8.64 -11.37 -10.32
N SER A 130 9.87 -11.42 -10.82
CA SER A 130 10.92 -12.16 -10.09
C SER A 130 11.53 -11.37 -8.93
N LEU A 131 11.74 -10.07 -9.08
CA LEU A 131 12.43 -9.26 -8.06
C LEU A 131 11.53 -8.99 -6.85
N THR A 132 10.26 -8.64 -7.08
CA THR A 132 9.30 -8.38 -6.00
C THR A 132 8.93 -9.69 -5.29
N ALA A 133 8.75 -10.79 -6.01
CA ALA A 133 8.45 -12.09 -5.42
C ALA A 133 9.61 -12.58 -4.55
N ASN A 134 10.84 -12.52 -5.04
CA ASN A 134 12.03 -12.88 -4.25
C ASN A 134 12.19 -12.00 -3.00
N PHE A 135 11.92 -10.70 -3.13
CA PHE A 135 11.97 -9.79 -1.99
C PHE A 135 10.95 -10.18 -0.91
N LEU A 136 9.71 -10.50 -1.28
CA LEU A 136 8.65 -10.85 -0.33
C LEU A 136 8.83 -12.20 0.35
N VAL A 137 9.52 -13.15 -0.30
CA VAL A 137 9.93 -14.42 0.37
C VAL A 137 10.79 -14.12 1.59
N HIS A 138 11.65 -13.11 1.51
CA HIS A 138 12.57 -12.74 2.60
C HIS A 138 12.01 -11.66 3.53
N LYS A 139 10.94 -10.97 3.13
CA LYS A 139 10.32 -9.91 3.91
C LYS A 139 8.80 -9.88 3.69
N PRO A 140 8.06 -10.72 4.45
CA PRO A 140 6.60 -10.77 4.34
C PRO A 140 5.90 -9.52 4.90
N GLU A 141 6.57 -8.73 5.74
CA GLU A 141 5.99 -7.55 6.40
C GLU A 141 6.70 -6.26 6.02
N ALA A 142 5.93 -5.19 5.83
CA ALA A 142 6.47 -3.83 5.65
C ALA A 142 6.91 -3.28 7.00
N LYS A 143 8.20 -3.45 7.32
CA LYS A 143 8.84 -2.95 8.54
C LYS A 143 10.10 -2.20 8.16
N PHE A 144 10.36 -1.08 8.88
CA PHE A 144 11.60 -0.34 8.71
C PHE A 144 12.80 -1.24 8.95
N GLU A 145 13.74 -1.23 8.03
CA GLU A 145 14.93 -2.07 8.10
C GLU A 145 16.08 -1.34 8.80
N GLU A 146 16.66 -1.98 9.80
CA GLU A 146 17.73 -1.40 10.63
C GLU A 146 18.96 -1.00 9.82
N TYR A 147 19.21 -1.65 8.66
CA TYR A 147 20.32 -1.25 7.79
C TYR A 147 20.16 0.16 7.22
N MET A 148 18.92 0.68 7.18
CA MET A 148 18.67 2.04 6.73
C MET A 148 19.30 3.08 7.66
N ASP A 149 19.48 2.76 8.93
CA ASP A 149 20.14 3.62 9.91
C ASP A 149 21.59 3.22 10.16
N SER A 150 21.91 1.93 10.14
CA SER A 150 23.20 1.41 10.57
C SER A 150 24.29 1.41 9.51
N ILE A 151 23.93 1.43 8.21
CA ILE A 151 24.94 1.43 7.15
C ILE A 151 25.38 2.86 6.81
N GLU A 152 26.63 3.17 7.11
CA GLU A 152 27.34 4.36 6.66
C GLU A 152 28.62 3.92 5.88
N PRO A 153 29.00 4.62 4.82
CA PRO A 153 28.45 5.85 4.23
C PRO A 153 27.24 5.61 3.31
N ARG A 154 26.56 6.71 2.92
CA ARG A 154 25.36 6.68 2.06
C ARG A 154 25.52 5.84 0.77
N LEU A 155 26.75 5.78 0.22
CA LEU A 155 27.04 4.96 -0.96
C LEU A 155 26.87 3.46 -0.66
N ALA A 156 27.37 3.00 0.49
CA ALA A 156 27.24 1.61 0.92
C ALA A 156 25.76 1.24 1.13
N LYS A 157 24.97 2.12 1.74
CA LYS A 157 23.53 1.98 1.87
C LYS A 157 22.83 1.81 0.50
N THR A 158 23.16 2.67 -0.47
CA THR A 158 22.64 2.59 -1.84
C THR A 158 23.02 1.28 -2.54
N LEU A 159 24.26 0.82 -2.38
CA LEU A 159 24.73 -0.44 -2.96
C LEU A 159 24.03 -1.64 -2.32
N PHE A 160 23.85 -1.63 -1.00
CA PHE A 160 23.13 -2.69 -0.29
C PHE A 160 21.66 -2.76 -0.72
N MET A 161 20.99 -1.61 -0.87
CA MET A 161 19.63 -1.56 -1.41
C MET A 161 19.56 -2.13 -2.83
N LYS A 162 20.50 -1.76 -3.70
CA LYS A 162 20.58 -2.30 -5.07
C LYS A 162 20.79 -3.82 -5.08
N PHE A 163 21.64 -4.32 -4.20
CA PHE A 163 21.87 -5.76 -4.01
C PHE A 163 20.58 -6.44 -3.57
N ARG A 164 19.97 -5.95 -2.50
CA ARG A 164 18.74 -6.51 -1.92
C ARG A 164 17.57 -6.52 -2.92
N PHE A 165 17.47 -5.52 -3.77
CA PHE A 165 16.46 -5.44 -4.82
C PHE A 165 16.83 -6.19 -6.10
N GLY A 166 17.94 -6.90 -6.11
CA GLY A 166 18.40 -7.66 -7.27
C GLY A 166 18.79 -6.81 -8.48
N ILE A 167 19.10 -5.52 -8.27
CA ILE A 167 19.41 -4.55 -9.34
C ILE A 167 20.92 -4.50 -9.61
N LEU A 168 21.75 -5.01 -8.70
CA LEU A 168 23.18 -5.13 -8.94
C LEU A 168 23.41 -6.20 -10.01
N ALA A 169 24.00 -5.76 -11.12
CA ALA A 169 24.46 -6.66 -12.19
C ALA A 169 25.70 -7.45 -11.73
N LEU A 170 25.51 -8.39 -10.79
CA LEU A 170 26.58 -9.29 -10.36
C LEU A 170 27.11 -10.18 -11.49
N LYS A 171 26.34 -10.32 -12.59
CA LYS A 171 26.73 -11.10 -13.77
C LYS A 171 27.98 -10.60 -14.51
N SER A 172 28.35 -9.34 -14.38
CA SER A 172 29.54 -8.83 -15.06
C SER A 172 30.87 -9.20 -14.38
N TYR A 173 30.81 -9.65 -13.14
CA TYR A 173 32.03 -10.04 -12.40
C TYR A 173 32.36 -11.53 -12.54
N THR A 174 31.36 -12.41 -12.65
CA THR A 174 31.62 -13.84 -12.77
C THR A 174 32.19 -14.26 -14.12
N SER A 175 31.88 -13.55 -15.22
CA SER A 175 32.44 -13.86 -16.54
C SER A 175 33.89 -13.41 -16.72
N LYS A 176 34.41 -12.52 -15.89
CA LYS A 176 35.81 -12.06 -15.95
C LYS A 176 36.79 -12.90 -15.13
N TRP A 177 36.30 -13.77 -14.26
CA TRP A 177 37.15 -14.62 -13.40
C TRP A 177 37.10 -16.09 -13.78
N LEU A 178 36.31 -16.47 -14.79
CA LEU A 178 36.17 -17.84 -15.30
C LEU A 178 36.68 -18.00 -16.76
N SER A 179 37.34 -17.02 -17.28
CA SER A 179 38.16 -17.04 -18.52
C SER A 179 39.67 -16.87 -18.10
#